data_9e6032a682abcbba25f6a695963a6626
#
_entry.id   9e6032a682abcbba25f6a695963a6626
#
_cell.length_a   1.000
_cell.length_b   1.000
_cell.length_c   1.000
_cell.angle_alpha   90.00
_cell.angle_beta   90.00
_cell.angle_gamma   90.00
#
_symmetry.space_group_name_H-M   'P 1'
#
loop_
_entity.id
_entity.type
_entity.pdbx_description
1 polymer ?
#
loop_
_entity_poly.entity_id
_entity_poly.type
_entity_poly.pdbx_seq_one_letter_code
_entity_poly.pdbx_strand_id
1 'polypeptide(L)'
;MSEQLIYKKISDIMADCPAIEKSQKNQQQNFMYRGIDIVMNVLQPLFIKHRVFAVPEILEATREERQTKSGGNLIYTVLKVKYTFYAEDGSSVSAIVQGEGMDSADKSSNKAMSVAYKYACFQVLCIPTEEMKDPEAETPEISKPKPTNCHDCGNEIKAFGKKSAAQMVAYTTDKYGIALCSDCATKRAGAGK
;
A
#
# COMPACT_ATOMS: atom_id res chain seq x y z
N MET A 1 15.99 14.09 39.18
CA MET A 1 15.90 13.20 38.00
C MET A 1 16.54 13.95 36.85
N SER A 2 17.63 13.44 36.26
CA SER A 2 18.22 14.07 35.07
C SER A 2 17.21 14.04 33.93
N GLU A 3 17.05 15.15 33.26
CA GLU A 3 16.18 15.26 32.09
C GLU A 3 16.72 14.31 30.99
N GLN A 4 15.84 13.48 30.44
CA GLN A 4 16.24 12.54 29.38
C GLN A 4 16.46 13.32 28.07
N LEU A 5 17.68 13.28 27.54
CA LEU A 5 18.06 14.06 26.36
C LEU A 5 17.23 13.70 25.12
N ILE A 6 16.76 12.46 24.98
CA ILE A 6 16.07 12.01 23.78
C ILE A 6 14.84 12.86 23.44
N TYR A 7 14.05 13.31 24.42
CA TYR A 7 12.87 14.11 24.16
C TYR A 7 13.20 15.47 23.56
N LYS A 8 14.26 16.13 24.10
CA LYS A 8 14.76 17.37 23.55
C LYS A 8 15.33 17.16 22.13
N LYS A 9 16.11 16.11 21.93
CA LYS A 9 16.74 15.78 20.64
C LYS A 9 15.68 15.50 19.55
N ILE A 10 14.62 14.77 19.88
CA ILE A 10 13.48 14.56 18.95
C ILE A 10 12.83 15.89 18.58
N SER A 11 12.58 16.78 19.54
CA SER A 11 12.00 18.10 19.28
C SER A 11 12.92 18.97 18.42
N ASP A 12 14.23 18.94 18.67
CA ASP A 12 15.22 19.68 17.89
C ASP A 12 15.29 19.15 16.42
N ILE A 13 15.21 17.80 16.22
CA ILE A 13 15.11 17.20 14.89
C ILE A 13 13.83 17.62 14.17
N MET A 14 12.69 17.63 14.88
CA MET A 14 11.41 18.08 14.31
C MET A 14 11.48 19.54 13.86
N ALA A 15 12.14 20.41 14.62
CA ALA A 15 12.30 21.82 14.28
C ALA A 15 13.18 22.05 13.04
N ASP A 16 14.20 21.21 12.86
CA ASP A 16 15.15 21.31 11.74
C ASP A 16 14.70 20.54 10.49
N CYS A 17 13.72 19.64 10.62
CA CYS A 17 13.30 18.76 9.52
C CYS A 17 12.40 19.52 8.53
N PRO A 18 12.81 19.67 7.27
CA PRO A 18 11.98 20.26 6.25
C PRO A 18 10.81 19.33 5.87
N ALA A 19 9.81 19.89 5.20
CA ALA A 19 8.77 19.09 4.56
C ALA A 19 9.39 18.15 3.50
N ILE A 20 8.96 16.89 3.49
CA ILE A 20 9.43 15.91 2.52
C ILE A 20 8.33 15.70 1.47
N GLU A 21 8.62 16.12 0.24
CA GLU A 21 7.68 16.02 -0.88
C GLU A 21 7.62 14.61 -1.49
N LYS A 22 6.50 14.32 -2.17
CA LYS A 22 6.36 13.15 -3.05
C LYS A 22 7.06 13.43 -4.37
N SER A 23 8.27 12.93 -4.58
CA SER A 23 9.06 13.18 -5.79
C SER A 23 9.25 11.95 -6.67
N GLN A 24 8.89 10.75 -6.20
CA GLN A 24 9.00 9.52 -6.98
C GLN A 24 7.63 9.10 -7.53
N LYS A 25 7.62 8.63 -8.78
CA LYS A 25 6.40 8.18 -9.48
C LYS A 25 6.40 6.65 -9.62
N ASN A 26 5.33 6.01 -9.13
CA ASN A 26 5.07 4.61 -9.46
C ASN A 26 4.48 4.56 -10.88
N GLN A 27 5.25 4.02 -11.84
CA GLN A 27 4.86 3.98 -13.24
C GLN A 27 3.70 3.00 -13.52
N GLN A 28 3.58 1.94 -12.73
CA GLN A 28 2.53 0.93 -12.93
C GLN A 28 1.16 1.39 -12.43
N GLN A 29 1.13 2.11 -11.30
CA GLN A 29 -0.09 2.55 -10.64
C GLN A 29 -0.33 4.06 -10.78
N ASN A 30 0.58 4.78 -11.46
CA ASN A 30 0.50 6.19 -11.81
C ASN A 30 0.26 7.15 -10.62
N PHE A 31 0.86 6.88 -9.45
CA PHE A 31 0.83 7.79 -8.31
C PHE A 31 2.22 8.24 -7.85
N MET A 32 2.27 9.41 -7.21
CA MET A 32 3.50 9.96 -6.62
C MET A 32 3.67 9.44 -5.19
N TYR A 33 4.90 9.06 -4.82
CA TYR A 33 5.22 8.58 -3.48
C TYR A 33 6.54 9.13 -2.95
N ARG A 34 6.75 9.01 -1.65
CA ARG A 34 8.03 9.28 -0.98
C ARG A 34 8.80 7.98 -0.84
N GLY A 35 9.90 7.85 -1.56
CA GLY A 35 10.82 6.72 -1.40
C GLY A 35 11.55 6.77 -0.07
N ILE A 36 11.99 5.61 0.42
CA ILE A 36 12.79 5.54 1.64
C ILE A 36 14.11 6.32 1.50
N ASP A 37 14.70 6.33 0.31
CA ASP A 37 15.99 7.00 0.05
C ASP A 37 15.90 8.51 0.29
N ILE A 38 14.78 9.14 -0.11
CA ILE A 38 14.56 10.58 0.11
C ILE A 38 14.46 10.87 1.61
N VAL A 39 13.71 10.04 2.34
CA VAL A 39 13.55 10.18 3.79
C VAL A 39 14.91 10.02 4.49
N MET A 40 15.69 9.02 4.11
CA MET A 40 17.03 8.78 4.67
C MET A 40 17.99 9.94 4.38
N ASN A 41 17.99 10.46 3.15
CA ASN A 41 18.85 11.58 2.76
C ASN A 41 18.54 12.87 3.54
N VAL A 42 17.28 13.11 3.89
CA VAL A 42 16.87 14.25 4.72
C VAL A 42 17.22 14.02 6.19
N LEU A 43 16.96 12.82 6.72
CA LEU A 43 17.10 12.56 8.15
C LEU A 43 18.53 12.27 8.59
N GLN A 44 19.37 11.65 7.74
CA GLN A 44 20.75 11.32 8.11
C GLN A 44 21.55 12.51 8.64
N PRO A 45 21.63 13.68 7.96
CA PRO A 45 22.37 14.82 8.48
C PRO A 45 21.79 15.37 9.78
N LEU A 46 20.46 15.28 9.98
CA LEU A 46 19.81 15.71 11.21
C LEU A 46 20.14 14.75 12.37
N PHE A 47 20.12 13.45 12.12
CA PHE A 47 20.48 12.45 13.11
C PHE A 47 21.93 12.58 13.55
N ILE A 48 22.86 12.84 12.62
CA ILE A 48 24.25 13.14 12.92
C ILE A 48 24.37 14.42 13.76
N LYS A 49 23.73 15.51 13.33
CA LYS A 49 23.74 16.81 14.01
C LYS A 49 23.27 16.70 15.46
N HIS A 50 22.17 16.00 15.69
CA HIS A 50 21.57 15.85 17.00
C HIS A 50 22.04 14.63 17.78
N ARG A 51 22.95 13.82 17.20
CA ARG A 51 23.50 12.59 17.82
C ARG A 51 22.42 11.61 18.26
N VAL A 52 21.50 11.32 17.34
CA VAL A 52 20.43 10.33 17.51
C VAL A 52 20.65 9.22 16.49
N PHE A 53 20.35 8.00 16.85
CA PHE A 53 20.29 6.87 15.92
C PHE A 53 19.13 5.95 16.24
N ALA A 54 18.65 5.20 15.24
CA ALA A 54 17.55 4.27 15.39
C ALA A 54 18.02 2.82 15.20
N VAL A 55 17.51 1.92 16.07
CA VAL A 55 17.79 0.47 16.01
C VAL A 55 16.46 -0.26 15.81
N PRO A 56 16.33 -1.09 14.75
CA PRO A 56 15.16 -1.93 14.54
C PRO A 56 15.23 -3.24 15.33
N GLU A 57 14.08 -3.71 15.79
CA GLU A 57 13.85 -5.04 16.33
C GLU A 57 12.59 -5.61 15.69
N ILE A 58 12.72 -6.74 14.98
CA ILE A 58 11.56 -7.42 14.38
C ILE A 58 10.87 -8.23 15.49
N LEU A 59 9.64 -7.85 15.84
CA LEU A 59 8.85 -8.51 16.86
C LEU A 59 8.06 -9.69 16.28
N GLU A 60 7.49 -9.49 15.08
CA GLU A 60 6.67 -10.49 14.39
C GLU A 60 6.93 -10.40 12.89
N ALA A 61 6.92 -11.55 12.23
CA ALA A 61 7.04 -11.66 10.78
C ALA A 61 6.05 -12.69 10.25
N THR A 62 5.24 -12.29 9.29
CA THR A 62 4.33 -13.18 8.56
C THR A 62 4.68 -13.14 7.08
N ARG A 63 4.76 -14.32 6.45
CA ARG A 63 5.04 -14.46 5.04
C ARG A 63 3.98 -15.36 4.40
N GLU A 64 3.34 -14.87 3.36
CA GLU A 64 2.36 -15.59 2.56
C GLU A 64 2.79 -15.62 1.10
N GLU A 65 2.64 -16.78 0.48
CA GLU A 65 2.85 -16.94 -0.96
C GLU A 65 1.51 -17.13 -1.65
N ARG A 66 1.28 -16.37 -2.72
CA ARG A 66 0.05 -16.42 -3.51
C ARG A 66 0.40 -16.58 -4.98
N GLN A 67 -0.28 -17.49 -5.66
CA GLN A 67 -0.14 -17.61 -7.11
C GLN A 67 -1.03 -16.60 -7.83
N THR A 68 -0.48 -15.96 -8.85
CA THR A 68 -1.25 -15.13 -9.77
C THR A 68 -2.06 -16.00 -10.74
N LYS A 69 -3.09 -15.45 -11.36
CA LYS A 69 -3.88 -16.14 -12.39
C LYS A 69 -3.06 -16.57 -13.61
N SER A 70 -1.90 -15.98 -13.82
CA SER A 70 -0.95 -16.31 -14.90
C SER A 70 0.14 -17.29 -14.48
N GLY A 71 0.08 -17.87 -13.27
CA GLY A 71 1.04 -18.85 -12.76
C GLY A 71 2.29 -18.26 -12.12
N GLY A 72 2.41 -16.93 -12.03
CA GLY A 72 3.49 -16.27 -11.31
C GLY A 72 3.30 -16.37 -9.78
N ASN A 73 4.40 -16.33 -9.02
CA ASN A 73 4.34 -16.32 -7.57
C ASN A 73 4.47 -14.88 -7.02
N LEU A 74 3.69 -14.56 -6.00
CA LEU A 74 3.77 -13.30 -5.26
C LEU A 74 3.97 -13.61 -3.78
N ILE A 75 4.98 -12.99 -3.20
CA ILE A 75 5.35 -13.14 -1.79
C ILE A 75 4.92 -11.86 -1.08
N TYR A 76 4.05 -12.00 -0.09
CA TYR A 76 3.64 -10.94 0.81
C TYR A 76 4.34 -11.13 2.14
N THR A 77 5.00 -10.08 2.63
CA THR A 77 5.63 -10.07 3.95
C THR A 77 5.03 -8.93 4.76
N VAL A 78 4.54 -9.26 5.96
CA VAL A 78 4.11 -8.28 6.96
C VAL A 78 5.04 -8.40 8.15
N LEU A 79 5.63 -7.28 8.55
CA LEU A 79 6.54 -7.19 9.68
C LEU A 79 5.96 -6.25 10.73
N LYS A 80 6.03 -6.65 11.99
CA LYS A 80 5.84 -5.77 13.15
C LYS A 80 7.22 -5.45 13.70
N VAL A 81 7.61 -4.18 13.60
CA VAL A 81 8.96 -3.74 13.92
C VAL A 81 8.91 -2.68 15.00
N LYS A 82 9.73 -2.84 16.03
CA LYS A 82 10.01 -1.83 17.03
C LYS A 82 11.26 -1.06 16.61
N TYR A 83 11.15 0.25 16.45
CA TYR A 83 12.28 1.14 16.27
C TYR A 83 12.54 1.87 17.57
N THR A 84 13.75 1.78 18.09
CA THR A 84 14.19 2.50 19.28
C THR A 84 15.18 3.57 18.87
N PHE A 85 14.85 4.83 19.15
CA PHE A 85 15.68 6.00 18.89
C PHE A 85 16.46 6.31 20.16
N TYR A 86 17.80 6.34 20.08
CA TYR A 86 18.70 6.57 21.18
C TYR A 86 19.37 7.92 21.08
N ALA A 87 19.51 8.61 22.21
CA ALA A 87 20.38 9.76 22.37
C ALA A 87 21.73 9.32 22.98
N GLU A 88 22.73 10.22 22.97
CA GLU A 88 24.09 9.98 23.46
C GLU A 88 24.20 9.68 24.95
N ASP A 89 23.21 10.05 25.76
CA ASP A 89 23.11 9.72 27.20
C ASP A 89 22.49 8.34 27.47
N GLY A 90 22.15 7.58 26.42
CA GLY A 90 21.48 6.29 26.52
C GLY A 90 19.97 6.37 26.71
N SER A 91 19.40 7.58 26.86
CA SER A 91 17.95 7.74 26.88
C SER A 91 17.34 7.40 25.51
N SER A 92 16.11 6.89 25.51
CA SER A 92 15.49 6.42 24.28
C SER A 92 13.96 6.57 24.27
N VAL A 93 13.41 6.58 23.06
CA VAL A 93 11.99 6.46 22.78
C VAL A 93 11.78 5.38 21.73
N SER A 94 10.70 4.60 21.86
CA SER A 94 10.41 3.52 20.91
C SER A 94 9.06 3.71 20.25
N ALA A 95 8.97 3.31 18.99
CA ALA A 95 7.71 3.17 18.24
C ALA A 95 7.59 1.77 17.66
N ILE A 96 6.39 1.20 17.70
CA ILE A 96 6.08 -0.09 17.08
C ILE A 96 5.19 0.21 15.87
N VAL A 97 5.63 -0.24 14.70
CA VAL A 97 4.95 -0.02 13.43
C VAL A 97 4.84 -1.31 12.64
N GLN A 98 3.86 -1.37 11.75
CA GLN A 98 3.76 -2.45 10.76
C GLN A 98 4.29 -1.97 9.42
N GLY A 99 4.99 -2.86 8.71
CA GLY A 99 5.41 -2.67 7.34
C GLY A 99 4.98 -3.85 6.48
N GLU A 100 4.47 -3.55 5.30
CA GLU A 100 4.05 -4.56 4.34
C GLU A 100 4.88 -4.43 3.06
N GLY A 101 5.28 -5.58 2.52
CA GLY A 101 6.02 -5.65 1.28
C GLY A 101 5.53 -6.79 0.40
N MET A 102 5.36 -6.51 -0.87
CA MET A 102 5.03 -7.51 -1.87
C MET A 102 6.14 -7.57 -2.93
N ASP A 103 6.57 -8.78 -3.26
CA ASP A 103 7.56 -9.00 -4.31
C ASP A 103 7.32 -10.35 -5.00
N SER A 104 7.79 -10.49 -6.24
CA SER A 104 7.73 -11.75 -6.99
C SER A 104 8.93 -12.67 -6.74
N ALA A 105 9.94 -12.21 -5.97
CA ALA A 105 11.17 -12.91 -5.68
C ALA A 105 11.56 -12.80 -4.20
N ASP A 106 12.75 -12.27 -3.88
CA ASP A 106 13.36 -12.32 -2.55
C ASP A 106 13.28 -11.00 -1.75
N LYS A 107 12.69 -9.93 -2.32
CA LYS A 107 12.77 -8.58 -1.74
C LYS A 107 11.56 -8.15 -0.92
N SER A 108 10.58 -9.02 -0.70
CA SER A 108 9.36 -8.65 0.03
C SER A 108 9.65 -8.18 1.46
N SER A 109 10.58 -8.83 2.18
CA SER A 109 11.00 -8.42 3.53
C SER A 109 11.73 -7.07 3.52
N ASN A 110 12.61 -6.82 2.54
CA ASN A 110 13.30 -5.55 2.41
C ASN A 110 12.33 -4.40 2.13
N LYS A 111 11.32 -4.63 1.30
CA LYS A 111 10.25 -3.67 1.05
C LYS A 111 9.44 -3.41 2.33
N ALA A 112 9.08 -4.44 3.07
CA ALA A 112 8.36 -4.31 4.35
C ALA A 112 9.18 -3.51 5.37
N MET A 113 10.48 -3.77 5.52
CA MET A 113 11.39 -3.01 6.39
C MET A 113 11.49 -1.54 5.99
N SER A 114 11.61 -1.26 4.69
CA SER A 114 11.69 0.12 4.17
C SER A 114 10.40 0.90 4.47
N VAL A 115 9.24 0.27 4.31
CA VAL A 115 7.94 0.85 4.64
C VAL A 115 7.84 1.11 6.14
N ALA A 116 8.16 0.11 6.97
CA ALA A 116 8.10 0.23 8.43
C ALA A 116 8.99 1.38 8.94
N TYR A 117 10.25 1.46 8.48
CA TYR A 117 11.16 2.53 8.91
C TYR A 117 10.67 3.91 8.51
N LYS A 118 10.23 4.05 7.28
CA LYS A 118 9.65 5.32 6.79
C LYS A 118 8.52 5.80 7.69
N TYR A 119 7.56 4.94 8.00
CA TYR A 119 6.43 5.30 8.85
C TYR A 119 6.83 5.53 10.31
N ALA A 120 7.80 4.78 10.86
CA ALA A 120 8.35 5.07 12.18
C ALA A 120 8.92 6.51 12.25
N CYS A 121 9.71 6.91 11.26
CA CYS A 121 10.25 8.26 11.18
C CYS A 121 9.16 9.32 11.03
N PHE A 122 8.19 9.13 10.13
CA PHE A 122 7.09 10.09 9.94
C PHE A 122 6.27 10.30 11.20
N GLN A 123 5.97 9.22 11.94
CA GLN A 123 5.14 9.28 13.13
C GLN A 123 5.88 9.84 14.34
N VAL A 124 7.13 9.40 14.58
CA VAL A 124 7.92 9.85 15.74
C VAL A 124 8.38 11.29 15.60
N LEU A 125 8.75 11.69 14.37
CA LEU A 125 9.29 13.03 14.10
C LEU A 125 8.24 14.00 13.57
N CYS A 126 6.97 13.61 13.48
CA CYS A 126 5.88 14.43 12.92
C CYS A 126 6.29 15.15 11.63
N ILE A 127 6.97 14.45 10.71
CA ILE A 127 7.55 15.05 9.51
C ILE A 127 6.45 15.70 8.69
N PRO A 128 6.53 17.01 8.40
CA PRO A 128 5.50 17.68 7.63
C PRO A 128 5.46 17.16 6.20
N THR A 129 4.26 17.07 5.65
CA THR A 129 4.03 16.65 4.28
C THR A 129 3.11 17.67 3.63
N GLU A 130 3.50 18.23 2.49
CA GLU A 130 2.73 19.28 1.81
C GLU A 130 1.33 18.83 1.35
N GLU A 131 1.13 17.51 1.18
CA GLU A 131 -0.15 16.92 0.79
C GLU A 131 -0.40 15.63 1.59
N MET A 132 -0.93 15.72 2.78
CA MET A 132 -1.65 14.58 3.35
C MET A 132 -3.10 14.63 2.83
N LYS A 133 -3.39 13.90 1.77
CA LYS A 133 -4.77 13.47 1.55
C LYS A 133 -5.11 12.52 2.69
N ASP A 134 -6.13 12.89 3.44
CA ASP A 134 -6.68 12.06 4.49
C ASP A 134 -7.08 10.71 3.87
N PRO A 135 -6.56 9.56 4.36
CA PRO A 135 -6.98 8.25 3.86
C PRO A 135 -8.50 8.03 3.91
N GLU A 136 -9.20 8.73 4.81
CA GLU A 136 -10.67 8.69 4.92
C GLU A 136 -11.39 9.54 3.86
N ALA A 137 -10.67 10.44 3.16
CA ALA A 137 -11.25 11.25 2.08
C ALA A 137 -11.57 10.44 0.82
N GLU A 138 -11.00 9.23 0.67
CA GLU A 138 -11.26 8.33 -0.45
C GLU A 138 -11.73 6.97 0.09
N THR A 139 -13.04 6.74 0.14
CA THR A 139 -13.58 5.40 0.39
C THR A 139 -13.41 4.55 -0.88
N PRO A 140 -12.66 3.42 -0.84
CA PRO A 140 -12.54 2.54 -1.99
C PRO A 140 -13.94 2.07 -2.40
N GLU A 141 -14.30 2.24 -3.67
CA GLU A 141 -15.50 1.59 -4.20
C GLU A 141 -15.33 0.07 -4.05
N ILE A 142 -16.12 -0.52 -3.16
CA ILE A 142 -16.23 -1.98 -3.07
C ILE A 142 -16.82 -2.43 -4.41
N SER A 143 -15.99 -3.00 -5.27
CA SER A 143 -16.44 -3.57 -6.53
C SER A 143 -17.51 -4.62 -6.22
N LYS A 144 -18.77 -4.34 -6.56
CA LYS A 144 -19.85 -5.32 -6.44
C LYS A 144 -19.41 -6.61 -7.13
N PRO A 145 -19.60 -7.78 -6.52
CA PRO A 145 -19.25 -9.04 -7.17
C PRO A 145 -19.93 -9.06 -8.56
N LYS A 146 -19.13 -9.26 -9.60
CA LYS A 146 -19.66 -9.31 -10.97
C LYS A 146 -20.60 -10.51 -11.07
N PRO A 147 -21.84 -10.31 -11.54
CA PRO A 147 -22.78 -11.42 -11.68
C PRO A 147 -22.16 -12.47 -12.60
N THR A 148 -22.11 -13.71 -12.14
CA THR A 148 -21.61 -14.85 -12.91
C THR A 148 -22.70 -15.55 -13.67
N ASN A 149 -23.99 -15.31 -13.28
CA ASN A 149 -25.16 -15.96 -13.84
C ASN A 149 -26.00 -14.98 -14.68
N CYS A 150 -26.60 -15.50 -15.73
CA CYS A 150 -27.51 -14.78 -16.62
C CYS A 150 -28.77 -14.36 -15.87
N HIS A 151 -29.13 -13.08 -15.97
CA HIS A 151 -30.34 -12.54 -15.35
C HIS A 151 -31.61 -13.21 -15.84
N ASP A 152 -31.71 -13.56 -17.14
CA ASP A 152 -32.94 -14.05 -17.74
C ASP A 152 -33.13 -15.56 -17.58
N CYS A 153 -32.09 -16.37 -17.63
CA CYS A 153 -32.23 -17.84 -17.56
C CYS A 153 -31.52 -18.48 -16.36
N GLY A 154 -30.82 -17.71 -15.52
CA GLY A 154 -30.10 -18.22 -14.35
C GLY A 154 -28.84 -19.03 -14.64
N ASN A 155 -28.54 -19.36 -15.89
CA ASN A 155 -27.37 -20.16 -16.25
C ASN A 155 -26.07 -19.36 -16.10
N GLU A 156 -24.97 -20.06 -15.83
CA GLU A 156 -23.62 -19.47 -15.80
C GLU A 156 -23.28 -18.81 -17.14
N ILE A 157 -22.75 -17.58 -17.08
CA ILE A 157 -22.32 -16.85 -18.28
C ILE A 157 -20.93 -17.37 -18.69
N LYS A 158 -20.88 -18.04 -19.82
CA LYS A 158 -19.64 -18.60 -20.40
C LYS A 158 -19.01 -17.66 -21.43
N ALA A 159 -17.75 -17.93 -21.77
CA ALA A 159 -17.07 -17.25 -22.86
C ALA A 159 -17.81 -17.51 -24.20
N PHE A 160 -17.89 -16.49 -25.06
CA PHE A 160 -18.55 -16.60 -26.37
C PHE A 160 -17.75 -15.81 -27.44
N GLY A 161 -17.39 -16.48 -28.51
CA GLY A 161 -16.57 -15.92 -29.56
C GLY A 161 -15.18 -15.51 -29.03
N LYS A 162 -14.81 -14.24 -29.26
CA LYS A 162 -13.54 -13.68 -28.77
C LYS A 162 -13.65 -13.07 -27.36
N LYS A 163 -14.81 -13.14 -26.71
CA LYS A 163 -15.03 -12.54 -25.39
C LYS A 163 -14.99 -13.59 -24.29
N SER A 164 -14.20 -13.33 -23.23
CA SER A 164 -14.25 -14.12 -22.00
C SER A 164 -15.60 -13.96 -21.27
N ALA A 165 -15.90 -14.83 -20.31
CA ALA A 165 -17.12 -14.71 -19.49
C ALA A 165 -17.25 -13.32 -18.83
N ALA A 166 -16.17 -12.80 -18.26
CA ALA A 166 -16.15 -11.47 -17.65
C ALA A 166 -16.41 -10.34 -18.68
N GLN A 167 -15.88 -10.49 -19.90
CA GLN A 167 -16.11 -9.53 -20.98
C GLN A 167 -17.55 -9.63 -21.52
N MET A 168 -18.17 -10.85 -21.50
CA MET A 168 -19.58 -11.01 -21.84
C MET A 168 -20.49 -10.32 -20.81
N VAL A 169 -20.21 -10.47 -19.52
CA VAL A 169 -20.93 -9.78 -18.45
C VAL A 169 -20.83 -8.27 -18.65
N ALA A 170 -19.62 -7.73 -18.83
CA ALA A 170 -19.40 -6.31 -19.02
C ALA A 170 -20.16 -5.78 -20.25
N TYR A 171 -20.02 -6.45 -21.39
CA TYR A 171 -20.68 -6.07 -22.65
C TYR A 171 -22.21 -6.07 -22.56
N THR A 172 -22.80 -7.11 -21.92
CA THR A 172 -24.25 -7.21 -21.83
C THR A 172 -24.83 -6.27 -20.78
N THR A 173 -24.07 -6.00 -19.70
CA THR A 173 -24.48 -5.01 -18.69
C THR A 173 -24.43 -3.58 -19.26
N ASP A 174 -23.42 -3.25 -20.05
CA ASP A 174 -23.32 -1.95 -20.73
C ASP A 174 -24.47 -1.75 -21.73
N LYS A 175 -24.76 -2.78 -22.54
CA LYS A 175 -25.76 -2.70 -23.60
C LYS A 175 -27.22 -2.83 -23.15
N TYR A 176 -27.49 -3.65 -22.13
CA TYR A 176 -28.84 -4.02 -21.72
C TYR A 176 -29.16 -3.68 -20.24
N GLY A 177 -28.21 -3.12 -19.50
CA GLY A 177 -28.33 -2.82 -18.07
C GLY A 177 -28.24 -4.05 -17.14
N ILE A 178 -28.12 -5.26 -17.69
CA ILE A 178 -28.12 -6.53 -16.97
C ILE A 178 -27.14 -7.55 -17.58
N ALA A 179 -26.62 -8.46 -16.78
CA ALA A 179 -25.72 -9.51 -17.24
C ALA A 179 -26.51 -10.64 -17.94
N LEU A 180 -26.17 -10.95 -19.17
CA LEU A 180 -26.85 -11.96 -19.98
C LEU A 180 -25.84 -12.97 -20.58
N CYS A 181 -26.24 -14.24 -20.70
CA CYS A 181 -25.54 -15.20 -21.53
C CYS A 181 -25.71 -14.89 -23.04
N SER A 182 -24.88 -15.49 -23.89
CA SER A 182 -24.94 -15.28 -25.36
C SER A 182 -26.33 -15.46 -25.95
N ASP A 183 -27.05 -16.52 -25.54
CA ASP A 183 -28.34 -16.89 -26.09
C ASP A 183 -29.44 -15.90 -25.71
N CYS A 184 -29.46 -15.46 -24.44
CA CYS A 184 -30.40 -14.45 -24.00
C CYS A 184 -30.09 -13.07 -24.59
N ALA A 185 -28.85 -12.71 -24.73
CA ALA A 185 -28.45 -11.48 -25.40
C ALA A 185 -28.86 -11.46 -26.89
N THR A 186 -28.74 -12.60 -27.59
CA THR A 186 -29.17 -12.74 -28.99
C THR A 186 -30.70 -12.63 -29.11
N LYS A 187 -31.46 -13.28 -28.21
CA LYS A 187 -32.92 -13.17 -28.19
C LYS A 187 -33.40 -11.75 -28.00
N ARG A 188 -32.76 -10.99 -27.09
CA ARG A 188 -33.12 -9.57 -26.86
C ARG A 188 -32.72 -8.67 -28.05
N ALA A 189 -31.62 -8.98 -28.72
CA ALA A 189 -31.22 -8.27 -29.94
C ALA A 189 -32.18 -8.48 -31.11
N GLY A 190 -32.82 -9.67 -31.19
CA GLY A 190 -33.80 -9.99 -32.21
C GLY A 190 -35.24 -9.48 -31.92
N ALA A 191 -35.57 -9.24 -30.65
CA ALA A 191 -36.89 -8.75 -30.23
C ALA A 191 -37.05 -7.22 -30.36
N GLY A 192 -36.00 -6.51 -30.76
CA GLY A 192 -35.98 -5.05 -30.95
C GLY A 192 -36.01 -4.62 -32.45
N LYS A 193 -36.47 -5.50 -33.35
CA LYS A 193 -36.71 -5.16 -34.74
C LYS A 193 -38.20 -5.16 -35.05
#